data_85c394f2d695562f2f8954da0ab791fc
#
_entry.id   85c394f2d695562f2f8954da0ab791fc
#
_cell.length_a   1.000
_cell.length_b   1.000
_cell.length_c   1.000
_cell.angle_alpha   90.00
_cell.angle_beta   90.00
_cell.angle_gamma   90.00
#
_symmetry.space_group_name_H-M   'P 1'
#
loop_
_entity.id
_entity.type
_entity.pdbx_description
1 polymer ?
#
loop_
_entity_poly.entity_id
_entity_poly.type
_entity_poly.pdbx_seq_one_letter_code
_entity_poly.pdbx_strand_id
1 'polypeptide(L)'
;MKKLAVSFIAIFAVSAASFGAANINWFSNPAALDETGANLAANSIVQLIKAGAAGPAAPDVTDPGFIGGDDMLIDVIRVGEGLAGGADGVFFQPAKLYDAVNSTDTLFVRAYNLQTLEGAAESGFYYGNSPQKTDWTDPAGSPPPPPDSWSVEVETTVFVPGGGVVIPEPSTVMLALAGLAMIAIRKIRK
;
A
#
# COMPACT_ATOMS: atom_id res chain seq x y z
N MET A 1 -64.30 23.20 22.75
CA MET A 1 -63.16 23.56 21.89
C MET A 1 -62.18 22.41 21.93
N LYS A 2 -62.13 21.56 20.89
CA LYS A 2 -61.23 20.41 20.80
C LYS A 2 -59.94 20.88 20.10
N LYS A 3 -58.80 20.84 20.81
CA LYS A 3 -57.49 21.17 20.25
C LYS A 3 -57.00 19.97 19.45
N LEU A 4 -56.90 20.12 18.13
CA LEU A 4 -56.29 19.16 17.22
C LEU A 4 -54.74 19.28 17.38
N ALA A 5 -54.11 18.27 17.92
CA ALA A 5 -52.67 18.16 17.91
C ALA A 5 -52.22 17.55 16.56
N VAL A 6 -51.57 18.32 15.70
CA VAL A 6 -50.97 17.84 14.47
C VAL A 6 -49.57 17.34 14.81
N SER A 7 -49.39 16.02 14.83
CA SER A 7 -48.07 15.40 14.96
C SER A 7 -47.36 15.45 13.60
N PHE A 8 -46.31 16.25 13.51
CA PHE A 8 -45.37 16.19 12.39
C PHE A 8 -44.48 14.98 12.58
N ILE A 9 -44.68 13.96 11.77
CA ILE A 9 -43.72 12.85 11.63
C ILE A 9 -42.68 13.33 10.62
N ALA A 10 -41.49 13.72 11.11
CA ALA A 10 -40.34 13.97 10.29
C ALA A 10 -39.76 12.58 9.80
N ILE A 11 -40.04 12.23 8.56
CA ILE A 11 -39.41 11.09 7.91
C ILE A 11 -37.99 11.53 7.58
N PHE A 12 -37.03 11.13 8.41
CA PHE A 12 -35.61 11.17 8.04
C PHE A 12 -35.39 10.09 6.95
N ALA A 13 -35.38 10.51 5.70
CA ALA A 13 -34.80 9.71 4.64
C ALA A 13 -33.29 9.62 4.92
N VAL A 14 -32.88 8.55 5.58
CA VAL A 14 -31.48 8.15 5.60
C VAL A 14 -31.19 7.71 4.14
N SER A 15 -30.59 8.61 3.37
CA SER A 15 -29.96 8.23 2.12
C SER A 15 -28.84 7.26 2.50
N ALA A 16 -29.10 5.96 2.34
CA ALA A 16 -28.04 4.97 2.32
C ALA A 16 -27.10 5.44 1.22
N ALA A 17 -25.91 5.94 1.61
CA ALA A 17 -24.84 6.13 0.67
C ALA A 17 -24.62 4.75 0.05
N SER A 18 -24.98 4.61 -1.21
CA SER A 18 -24.60 3.46 -2.00
C SER A 18 -23.08 3.52 -2.06
N PHE A 19 -22.43 2.73 -1.20
CA PHE A 19 -21.01 2.49 -1.36
C PHE A 19 -20.91 1.74 -2.69
N GLY A 20 -20.46 2.45 -3.73
CA GLY A 20 -20.18 1.82 -5.00
C GLY A 20 -19.17 0.70 -4.73
N ALA A 21 -19.34 -0.40 -5.42
CA ALA A 21 -18.35 -1.46 -5.47
C ALA A 21 -17.75 -1.46 -6.87
N ALA A 22 -16.50 -1.90 -7.02
CA ALA A 22 -15.90 -2.13 -8.32
C ALA A 22 -15.52 -3.60 -8.45
N ASN A 23 -15.87 -4.23 -9.58
CA ASN A 23 -15.48 -5.61 -9.86
C ASN A 23 -14.31 -5.59 -10.83
N ILE A 24 -13.10 -5.86 -10.33
CA ILE A 24 -11.85 -5.65 -11.06
C ILE A 24 -11.06 -6.95 -11.11
N ASN A 25 -10.53 -7.29 -12.29
CA ASN A 25 -9.38 -8.16 -12.43
C ASN A 25 -8.18 -7.30 -12.80
N TRP A 26 -7.03 -7.54 -12.19
CA TRP A 26 -5.82 -6.79 -12.48
C TRP A 26 -4.59 -7.71 -12.52
N PHE A 27 -3.70 -7.43 -13.46
CA PHE A 27 -2.58 -8.31 -13.77
C PHE A 27 -1.44 -7.54 -14.42
N SER A 28 -0.22 -8.08 -14.30
CA SER A 28 0.94 -7.52 -14.98
C SER A 28 0.90 -7.80 -16.49
N ASN A 29 1.07 -6.77 -17.29
CA ASN A 29 1.33 -6.89 -18.72
C ASN A 29 1.86 -5.55 -19.25
N PRO A 30 3.14 -5.42 -19.59
CA PRO A 30 4.18 -6.47 -19.54
C PRO A 30 4.50 -7.00 -18.15
N ALA A 31 5.48 -7.90 -18.03
CA ALA A 31 5.97 -8.37 -16.74
C ALA A 31 6.46 -7.17 -15.88
N ALA A 32 6.21 -7.23 -14.57
CA ALA A 32 6.75 -6.25 -13.63
C ALA A 32 8.28 -6.40 -13.55
N LEU A 33 8.98 -5.26 -13.55
CA LEU A 33 10.44 -5.23 -13.57
C LEU A 33 11.01 -4.75 -12.23
N ASP A 34 12.20 -5.23 -11.91
CA ASP A 34 13.00 -4.73 -10.80
C ASP A 34 13.84 -3.50 -11.21
N GLU A 35 14.64 -2.96 -10.29
CA GLU A 35 15.50 -1.80 -10.48
C GLU A 35 16.63 -2.00 -11.50
N THR A 36 16.88 -3.24 -11.90
CA THR A 36 17.88 -3.60 -12.92
C THR A 36 17.28 -3.82 -14.30
N GLY A 37 15.94 -3.77 -14.42
CA GLY A 37 15.18 -4.09 -15.63
C GLY A 37 14.98 -5.59 -15.83
N ALA A 38 15.30 -6.43 -14.85
CA ALA A 38 14.96 -7.84 -14.85
C ALA A 38 13.53 -8.05 -14.32
N ASN A 39 12.97 -9.24 -14.54
CA ASN A 39 11.66 -9.57 -13.99
C ASN A 39 11.70 -9.54 -12.47
N LEU A 40 10.72 -8.87 -11.87
CA LEU A 40 10.57 -8.80 -10.42
C LEU A 40 10.41 -10.20 -9.83
N ALA A 41 11.23 -10.52 -8.82
CA ALA A 41 11.31 -11.86 -8.25
C ALA A 41 9.97 -12.40 -7.74
N ALA A 42 9.73 -13.70 -7.87
CA ALA A 42 8.56 -14.36 -7.30
C ALA A 42 8.45 -14.09 -5.79
N ASN A 43 7.23 -14.01 -5.29
CA ASN A 43 6.84 -13.62 -3.94
C ASN A 43 7.08 -12.14 -3.58
N SER A 44 7.58 -11.32 -4.49
CA SER A 44 7.61 -9.86 -4.32
C SER A 44 6.20 -9.31 -4.08
N ILE A 45 6.10 -8.31 -3.20
CA ILE A 45 4.81 -7.75 -2.78
C ILE A 45 4.28 -6.81 -3.85
N VAL A 46 2.99 -6.95 -4.14
CA VAL A 46 2.25 -6.06 -5.05
C VAL A 46 0.95 -5.64 -4.37
N GLN A 47 0.72 -4.35 -4.29
CA GLN A 47 -0.42 -3.74 -3.61
C GLN A 47 -1.32 -3.03 -4.61
N LEU A 48 -2.64 -3.19 -4.46
CA LEU A 48 -3.64 -2.33 -5.06
C LEU A 48 -4.00 -1.24 -4.05
N ILE A 49 -3.85 0.01 -4.45
CA ILE A 49 -3.98 1.17 -3.57
C ILE A 49 -4.95 2.18 -4.18
N LYS A 50 -5.85 2.70 -3.36
CA LYS A 50 -6.67 3.87 -3.70
C LYS A 50 -5.87 5.11 -3.33
N ALA A 51 -5.65 5.96 -4.33
CA ALA A 51 -4.93 7.21 -4.14
C ALA A 51 -5.74 8.19 -3.30
N GLY A 52 -5.07 8.88 -2.42
CA GLY A 52 -5.61 10.01 -1.70
C GLY A 52 -5.82 11.24 -2.61
N ALA A 53 -6.32 12.32 -2.02
CA ALA A 53 -6.66 13.55 -2.76
C ALA A 53 -5.44 14.21 -3.44
N ALA A 54 -4.25 14.01 -2.90
CA ALA A 54 -3.00 14.56 -3.45
C ALA A 54 -2.35 13.67 -4.52
N GLY A 55 -2.95 12.51 -4.82
CA GLY A 55 -2.38 11.47 -5.66
C GLY A 55 -1.49 10.49 -4.88
N PRO A 56 -0.81 9.54 -5.57
CA PRO A 56 -0.01 8.51 -4.91
C PRO A 56 1.10 9.09 -4.03
N ALA A 57 1.03 8.85 -2.73
CA ALA A 57 2.09 9.20 -1.78
C ALA A 57 3.26 8.21 -1.87
N ALA A 58 4.44 8.61 -1.39
CA ALA A 58 5.55 7.67 -1.19
C ALA A 58 5.23 6.67 -0.07
N PRO A 59 5.78 5.44 -0.10
CA PRO A 59 5.63 4.49 1.00
C PRO A 59 6.09 5.08 2.32
N ASP A 60 5.31 4.91 3.37
CA ASP A 60 5.71 5.25 4.75
C ASP A 60 6.12 3.98 5.49
N VAL A 61 7.40 3.83 5.76
CA VAL A 61 7.97 2.66 6.44
C VAL A 61 7.50 2.51 7.89
N THR A 62 6.88 3.54 8.45
CA THR A 62 6.29 3.49 9.80
C THR A 62 4.87 2.95 9.79
N ASP A 63 4.23 2.90 8.63
CA ASP A 63 2.91 2.28 8.45
C ASP A 63 3.08 0.77 8.21
N PRO A 64 2.36 -0.10 8.90
CA PRO A 64 2.44 -1.55 8.73
C PRO A 64 2.20 -2.04 7.30
N GLY A 65 1.43 -1.29 6.51
CA GLY A 65 1.16 -1.58 5.10
C GLY A 65 2.08 -0.86 4.13
N PHE A 66 2.99 -0.02 4.59
CA PHE A 66 3.82 0.89 3.78
C PHE A 66 2.97 1.81 2.90
N ILE A 67 1.80 2.21 3.42
CA ILE A 67 0.90 3.15 2.76
C ILE A 67 1.25 4.55 3.24
N GLY A 68 1.51 5.46 2.33
CA GLY A 68 1.85 6.85 2.67
C GLY A 68 0.66 7.79 2.57
N GLY A 69 0.74 8.92 3.27
CA GLY A 69 -0.24 10.01 3.16
C GLY A 69 -1.67 9.63 3.53
N ASP A 70 -2.61 9.96 2.65
CA ASP A 70 -4.03 9.63 2.73
C ASP A 70 -4.43 8.51 1.75
N ASP A 71 -3.45 7.77 1.23
CA ASP A 71 -3.67 6.58 0.42
C ASP A 71 -4.33 5.46 1.24
N MET A 72 -5.07 4.57 0.58
CA MET A 72 -5.73 3.45 1.25
C MET A 72 -5.39 2.12 0.57
N LEU A 73 -4.91 1.16 1.34
CA LEU A 73 -4.67 -0.20 0.88
C LEU A 73 -6.00 -0.90 0.57
N ILE A 74 -6.15 -1.41 -0.64
CA ILE A 74 -7.33 -2.14 -1.10
C ILE A 74 -7.09 -3.63 -1.14
N ASP A 75 -5.93 -4.06 -1.68
CA ASP A 75 -5.59 -5.48 -1.81
C ASP A 75 -4.08 -5.69 -1.84
N VAL A 76 -3.65 -6.91 -1.52
CA VAL A 76 -2.25 -7.33 -1.59
C VAL A 76 -2.18 -8.70 -2.23
N ILE A 77 -1.33 -8.83 -3.22
CA ILE A 77 -0.96 -10.12 -3.84
C ILE A 77 0.56 -10.20 -3.95
N ARG A 78 1.05 -11.31 -4.46
CA ARG A 78 2.48 -11.52 -4.70
C ARG A 78 2.75 -11.84 -6.16
N VAL A 79 3.93 -11.49 -6.61
CA VAL A 79 4.44 -11.96 -7.91
C VAL A 79 4.43 -13.49 -7.91
N GLY A 80 3.91 -14.09 -8.98
CA GLY A 80 3.76 -15.53 -9.10
C GLY A 80 2.46 -16.10 -8.52
N GLU A 81 1.63 -15.31 -7.87
CA GLU A 81 0.32 -15.74 -7.38
C GLU A 81 -0.76 -15.73 -8.46
N GLY A 82 -1.85 -16.43 -8.19
CA GLY A 82 -3.00 -16.58 -9.09
C GLY A 82 -2.71 -17.55 -10.22
N LEU A 83 -3.08 -17.18 -11.43
CA LEU A 83 -2.86 -18.00 -12.62
C LEU A 83 -1.43 -17.89 -13.18
N ALA A 84 -0.59 -17.08 -12.57
CA ALA A 84 0.77 -16.84 -13.03
C ALA A 84 1.73 -18.03 -12.86
N GLY A 85 1.36 -19.01 -12.03
CA GLY A 85 2.10 -20.26 -11.89
C GLY A 85 3.49 -20.12 -11.26
N GLY A 86 3.73 -19.07 -10.47
CA GLY A 86 5.01 -18.83 -9.79
C GLY A 86 6.07 -18.13 -10.66
N ALA A 87 5.70 -17.58 -11.80
CA ALA A 87 6.63 -16.90 -12.71
C ALA A 87 7.06 -15.54 -12.18
N ASP A 88 8.36 -15.22 -12.33
CA ASP A 88 8.92 -13.91 -12.03
C ASP A 88 8.27 -12.80 -12.89
N GLY A 89 8.03 -11.66 -12.29
CA GLY A 89 7.42 -10.50 -12.94
C GLY A 89 5.94 -10.62 -13.25
N VAL A 90 5.32 -11.79 -13.05
CA VAL A 90 3.92 -12.02 -13.40
C VAL A 90 3.07 -12.14 -12.15
N PHE A 91 2.00 -11.37 -12.10
CA PHE A 91 0.96 -11.49 -11.07
C PHE A 91 -0.42 -11.41 -11.72
N PHE A 92 -1.39 -12.03 -11.10
CA PHE A 92 -2.77 -12.02 -11.57
C PHE A 92 -3.74 -12.11 -10.39
N GLN A 93 -4.58 -11.10 -10.26
CA GLN A 93 -5.73 -11.11 -9.36
C GLN A 93 -6.99 -11.35 -10.19
N PRO A 94 -7.64 -12.51 -10.05
CA PRO A 94 -8.94 -12.76 -10.66
C PRO A 94 -9.98 -11.70 -10.27
N ALA A 95 -11.01 -11.58 -11.07
CA ALA A 95 -12.11 -10.67 -10.80
C ALA A 95 -12.59 -10.77 -9.35
N LYS A 96 -12.51 -9.66 -8.63
CA LYS A 96 -12.86 -9.52 -7.22
C LYS A 96 -13.67 -8.25 -7.04
N LEU A 97 -14.72 -8.34 -6.22
CA LEU A 97 -15.54 -7.20 -5.84
C LEU A 97 -14.83 -6.45 -4.70
N TYR A 98 -14.61 -5.17 -4.89
CA TYR A 98 -14.00 -4.28 -3.90
C TYR A 98 -15.03 -3.26 -3.41
N ASP A 99 -15.66 -3.54 -2.27
CA ASP A 99 -16.72 -2.70 -1.68
C ASP A 99 -16.22 -1.31 -1.24
N ALA A 100 -14.90 -1.17 -1.05
CA ALA A 100 -14.27 0.10 -0.68
C ALA A 100 -13.93 1.00 -1.88
N VAL A 101 -14.21 0.56 -3.12
CA VAL A 101 -13.86 1.27 -4.35
C VAL A 101 -15.12 1.73 -5.07
N ASN A 102 -15.22 3.04 -5.31
CA ASN A 102 -16.28 3.64 -6.10
C ASN A 102 -15.86 3.82 -7.56
N SER A 103 -16.80 3.98 -8.46
CA SER A 103 -16.55 4.15 -9.90
C SER A 103 -15.64 5.36 -10.25
N THR A 104 -15.57 6.37 -9.38
CA THR A 104 -14.74 7.58 -9.56
C THR A 104 -13.42 7.55 -8.81
N ASP A 105 -13.17 6.52 -8.03
CA ASP A 105 -11.92 6.40 -7.27
C ASP A 105 -10.71 6.19 -8.19
N THR A 106 -9.61 6.80 -7.84
CA THR A 106 -8.34 6.61 -8.52
C THR A 106 -7.57 5.49 -7.86
N LEU A 107 -7.25 4.43 -8.61
CA LEU A 107 -6.43 3.33 -8.14
C LEU A 107 -5.07 3.34 -8.84
N PHE A 108 -4.08 2.81 -8.15
CA PHE A 108 -2.77 2.47 -8.72
C PHE A 108 -2.25 1.18 -8.08
N VAL A 109 -1.33 0.54 -8.78
CA VAL A 109 -0.63 -0.64 -8.27
C VAL A 109 0.77 -0.23 -7.86
N ARG A 110 1.19 -0.67 -6.69
CA ARG A 110 2.55 -0.50 -6.17
C ARG A 110 3.22 -1.85 -6.03
N ALA A 111 4.38 -2.00 -6.64
CA ALA A 111 5.22 -3.18 -6.48
C ALA A 111 6.48 -2.85 -5.67
N TYR A 112 6.99 -3.83 -4.96
CA TYR A 112 8.22 -3.75 -4.17
C TYR A 112 9.16 -4.88 -4.54
N ASN A 113 10.46 -4.64 -4.53
CA ASN A 113 11.48 -5.69 -4.65
C ASN A 113 11.68 -6.47 -3.32
N LEU A 114 10.61 -6.59 -2.53
CA LEU A 114 10.58 -7.21 -1.21
C LEU A 114 9.62 -8.37 -1.17
N GLN A 115 10.01 -9.44 -0.48
CA GLN A 115 9.12 -10.57 -0.18
C GLN A 115 8.38 -10.41 1.14
N THR A 116 8.89 -9.59 2.05
CA THR A 116 8.23 -9.21 3.31
C THR A 116 8.46 -7.72 3.58
N LEU A 117 7.52 -7.07 4.26
CA LEU A 117 7.70 -5.68 4.70
C LEU A 117 8.51 -5.61 6.01
N GLU A 118 8.60 -6.71 6.75
CA GLU A 118 9.40 -6.81 7.97
C GLU A 118 10.89 -6.69 7.63
N GLY A 119 11.60 -5.82 8.33
CA GLY A 119 13.04 -5.58 8.13
C GLY A 119 13.38 -4.70 6.91
N ALA A 120 12.43 -4.37 6.05
CA ALA A 120 12.65 -3.48 4.91
C ALA A 120 13.07 -2.08 5.34
N ALA A 121 12.58 -1.62 6.51
CA ALA A 121 12.95 -0.35 7.10
C ALA A 121 14.45 -0.26 7.47
N GLU A 122 15.13 -1.38 7.66
CA GLU A 122 16.55 -1.42 8.04
C GLU A 122 17.50 -1.41 6.86
N SER A 123 17.17 -2.16 5.80
CA SER A 123 18.06 -2.38 4.65
C SER A 123 17.84 -1.46 3.46
N GLY A 124 16.69 -0.77 3.43
CA GLY A 124 16.22 -0.07 2.24
C GLY A 124 15.62 -1.03 1.20
N PHE A 125 14.84 -0.46 0.27
CA PHE A 125 14.16 -1.23 -0.76
C PHE A 125 13.86 -0.36 -1.99
N TYR A 126 13.51 -1.01 -3.09
CA TYR A 126 12.98 -0.35 -4.27
C TYR A 126 11.48 -0.56 -4.39
N TYR A 127 10.78 0.45 -4.90
CA TYR A 127 9.37 0.35 -5.25
C TYR A 127 9.08 1.07 -6.55
N GLY A 128 7.92 0.80 -7.11
CA GLY A 128 7.39 1.50 -8.27
C GLY A 128 5.87 1.54 -8.24
N ASN A 129 5.31 2.62 -8.78
CA ASN A 129 3.89 2.79 -8.96
C ASN A 129 3.53 2.64 -10.44
N SER A 130 2.44 1.95 -10.73
CA SER A 130 1.85 1.95 -12.06
C SER A 130 1.24 3.31 -12.41
N PRO A 131 0.91 3.56 -13.68
CA PRO A 131 -0.05 4.60 -14.04
C PRO A 131 -1.35 4.44 -13.26
N GLN A 132 -1.98 5.56 -12.93
CA GLN A 132 -3.26 5.59 -12.25
C GLN A 132 -4.39 5.24 -13.20
N LYS A 133 -5.44 4.60 -12.67
CA LYS A 133 -6.67 4.30 -13.40
C LYS A 133 -7.89 4.78 -12.62
N THR A 134 -8.83 5.37 -13.33
CA THR A 134 -10.15 5.82 -12.88
C THR A 134 -11.25 5.18 -13.72
N ASP A 135 -12.48 5.59 -13.52
CA ASP A 135 -13.64 5.20 -14.35
C ASP A 135 -13.95 3.70 -14.32
N TRP A 136 -14.18 3.20 -13.10
CA TRP A 136 -14.55 1.82 -12.85
C TRP A 136 -16.04 1.60 -13.14
N THR A 137 -16.36 0.46 -13.71
CA THR A 137 -17.76 0.10 -13.99
C THR A 137 -18.51 -0.25 -12.70
N ASP A 138 -19.66 0.40 -12.48
CA ASP A 138 -20.54 0.07 -11.35
C ASP A 138 -21.17 -1.32 -11.57
N PRO A 139 -20.93 -2.31 -10.70
CA PRO A 139 -21.47 -3.65 -10.83
C PRO A 139 -22.97 -3.77 -10.53
N ALA A 140 -23.61 -2.69 -10.05
CA ALA A 140 -25.04 -2.69 -9.71
C ALA A 140 -25.98 -2.77 -10.91
N GLY A 141 -25.48 -2.83 -12.13
CA GLY A 141 -26.26 -2.99 -13.35
C GLY A 141 -27.03 -4.31 -13.40
N SER A 142 -28.16 -4.34 -14.13
CA SER A 142 -28.93 -5.56 -14.36
C SER A 142 -29.13 -5.80 -15.85
N PRO A 143 -28.50 -6.81 -16.51
CA PRO A 143 -27.55 -7.77 -15.89
C PRO A 143 -26.26 -7.11 -15.41
N PRO A 144 -25.56 -7.73 -14.44
CA PRO A 144 -24.28 -7.21 -13.97
C PRO A 144 -23.30 -7.08 -15.15
N PRO A 145 -22.57 -5.95 -15.26
CA PRO A 145 -21.53 -5.79 -16.26
C PRO A 145 -20.37 -6.77 -16.02
N PRO A 146 -19.60 -7.09 -17.07
CA PRO A 146 -18.39 -7.87 -16.89
C PRO A 146 -17.39 -7.11 -15.99
N PRO A 147 -16.50 -7.83 -15.30
CA PRO A 147 -15.43 -7.21 -14.51
C PRO A 147 -14.55 -6.29 -15.38
N ASP A 148 -14.11 -5.18 -14.80
CA ASP A 148 -13.08 -4.36 -15.41
C ASP A 148 -11.77 -5.13 -15.47
N SER A 149 -11.13 -5.17 -16.64
CA SER A 149 -9.83 -5.75 -16.85
C SER A 149 -8.77 -4.64 -16.85
N TRP A 150 -7.78 -4.74 -15.99
CA TRP A 150 -6.71 -3.79 -15.89
C TRP A 150 -5.34 -4.43 -16.09
N SER A 151 -4.72 -4.10 -17.23
CA SER A 151 -3.33 -4.42 -17.55
C SER A 151 -2.42 -3.39 -16.85
N VAL A 152 -1.55 -3.87 -15.98
CA VAL A 152 -0.68 -3.06 -15.13
C VAL A 152 0.76 -3.17 -15.61
N GLU A 153 1.38 -2.02 -15.82
CA GLU A 153 2.80 -1.88 -16.06
C GLU A 153 3.44 -1.23 -14.81
N VAL A 154 4.46 -1.88 -14.23
CA VAL A 154 5.16 -1.38 -13.05
C VAL A 154 6.64 -1.78 -13.08
N GLU A 155 7.49 -0.83 -12.69
CA GLU A 155 8.93 -1.01 -12.56
C GLU A 155 9.39 -0.42 -11.22
N THR A 156 10.15 -1.19 -10.42
CA THR A 156 10.57 -0.79 -9.08
C THR A 156 11.87 0.01 -9.12
N THR A 157 11.80 1.25 -9.58
CA THR A 157 12.97 2.12 -9.82
C THR A 157 13.28 3.11 -8.70
N VAL A 158 12.33 3.35 -7.78
CA VAL A 158 12.49 4.35 -6.73
C VAL A 158 13.05 3.72 -5.46
N PHE A 159 14.26 4.14 -5.07
CA PHE A 159 14.90 3.65 -3.85
C PHE A 159 14.40 4.40 -2.61
N VAL A 160 13.98 3.65 -1.60
CA VAL A 160 13.73 4.15 -0.25
C VAL A 160 14.90 3.70 0.62
N PRO A 161 15.73 4.64 1.13
CA PRO A 161 16.83 4.28 2.01
C PRO A 161 16.27 3.68 3.31
N GLY A 162 16.90 2.61 3.78
CA GLY A 162 16.61 2.07 5.10
C GLY A 162 16.88 3.16 6.13
N GLY A 163 15.89 3.44 6.96
CA GLY A 163 16.05 4.28 8.14
C GLY A 163 16.82 3.49 9.20
N GLY A 164 18.03 3.05 8.92
CA GLY A 164 18.85 2.37 9.90
C GLY A 164 18.86 3.22 11.16
N VAL A 165 18.12 2.80 12.18
CA VAL A 165 18.42 3.21 13.54
C VAL A 165 19.86 2.76 13.72
N VAL A 166 20.80 3.69 13.60
CA VAL A 166 22.17 3.46 14.08
C VAL A 166 22.01 3.22 15.57
N ILE A 167 21.68 1.96 15.92
CA ILE A 167 21.83 1.50 17.29
C ILE A 167 23.32 1.57 17.50
N PRO A 168 23.83 2.51 18.30
CA PRO A 168 25.26 2.58 18.59
C PRO A 168 25.60 1.18 19.10
N GLU A 169 26.48 0.49 18.40
CA GLU A 169 26.90 -0.85 18.83
C GLU A 169 27.19 -0.80 20.34
N PRO A 170 26.77 -1.78 21.14
CA PRO A 170 26.99 -1.77 22.59
C PRO A 170 28.44 -1.48 22.95
N SER A 171 29.39 -1.84 22.07
CA SER A 171 30.79 -1.49 22.11
C SER A 171 31.06 0.02 22.10
N THR A 172 30.33 0.80 21.32
CA THR A 172 30.55 2.27 21.24
C THR A 172 30.07 2.97 22.51
N VAL A 173 28.93 2.52 23.06
CA VAL A 173 28.42 3.02 24.34
C VAL A 173 29.32 2.63 25.50
N MET A 174 29.81 1.37 25.51
CA MET A 174 30.74 0.89 26.52
C MET A 174 32.09 1.60 26.45
N LEU A 175 32.59 1.91 25.24
CA LEU A 175 33.84 2.66 25.05
C LEU A 175 33.70 4.11 25.53
N ALA A 176 32.57 4.75 25.27
CA ALA A 176 32.29 6.10 25.75
C ALA A 176 32.17 6.15 27.27
N LEU A 177 31.49 5.17 27.89
CA LEU A 177 31.36 5.04 29.34
C LEU A 177 32.74 4.76 30.01
N ALA A 178 33.53 3.86 29.41
CA ALA A 178 34.91 3.59 29.91
C ALA A 178 35.82 4.81 29.80
N GLY A 179 35.70 5.59 28.72
CA GLY A 179 36.41 6.84 28.54
C GLY A 179 36.05 7.89 29.60
N LEU A 180 34.77 8.05 29.90
CA LEU A 180 34.29 8.96 30.95
C LEU A 180 34.72 8.51 32.33
N ALA A 181 34.71 7.22 32.63
CA ALA A 181 35.17 6.66 33.90
C ALA A 181 36.68 6.91 34.11
N MET A 182 37.52 6.76 33.09
CA MET A 182 38.95 7.05 33.17
C MET A 182 39.25 8.54 33.41
N ILE A 183 38.46 9.44 32.81
CA ILE A 183 38.60 10.88 33.04
C ILE A 183 38.21 11.23 34.48
N ALA A 184 37.17 10.65 35.02
CA ALA A 184 36.72 10.86 36.39
C ALA A 184 37.77 10.38 37.41
N ILE A 185 38.36 9.19 37.22
CA ILE A 185 39.40 8.65 38.09
C ILE A 185 40.65 9.51 38.08
N ARG A 186 41.03 10.07 36.91
CA ARG A 186 42.19 10.95 36.80
C ARG A 186 42.01 12.29 37.52
N LYS A 187 40.75 12.76 37.65
CA LYS A 187 40.43 14.02 38.35
C LYS A 187 40.38 13.86 39.87
N ILE A 188 40.14 12.67 40.40
CA ILE A 188 40.06 12.35 41.83
C ILE A 188 41.49 12.11 42.40
N ARG A 189 42.47 11.75 41.56
CA ARG A 189 43.86 11.47 41.96
C ARG A 189 44.79 12.70 41.95
N LYS A 190 44.29 13.90 41.67
CA LYS A 190 44.97 15.17 41.83
C LYS A 190 44.46 15.91 43.07
#